data_54329753a86ac49a076de2865f131edd
#
_entry.id   54329753a86ac49a076de2865f131edd
#
_cell.length_a   1.000
_cell.length_b   1.000
_cell.length_c   1.000
_cell.angle_alpha   90.00
_cell.angle_beta   90.00
_cell.angle_gamma   90.00
#
_symmetry.space_group_name_H-M   'P 1'
#
loop_
_entity.id
_entity.type
_entity.pdbx_description
1 polymer ?
#
loop_
_entity_poly.entity_id
_entity_poly.type
_entity_poly.pdbx_seq_one_letter_code
_entity_poly.pdbx_strand_id
1 'polypeptide(L)'
;VAVFFGYIFLGLSLSAPVGPVNAAQIDRGIKSGFWHAWIFGVGAMAADIVYMLLIYFGVAQLLTAPLVKTFLWLFGFFVLTYTGIESLRKINLQESPKKDGGNTSIGHSFMTGFFISLSNPLSILFWLGIYGSILANTIEKYGASQMLMYSMAIFIGMLLWDFCMAMLASTFRRYLNERMLHGLSVLAGLSLLGFGAYFGYQGIMALIG
;
A
#
# COMPACT_ATOMS: atom_id res chain seq x y z
N VAL A 1 -15.78 15.44 18.88
CA VAL A 1 -15.61 15.95 17.49
C VAL A 1 -14.13 16.19 17.18
N ALA A 2 -13.39 17.00 17.95
CA ALA A 2 -11.96 17.30 17.68
C ALA A 2 -11.07 16.03 17.66
N VAL A 3 -11.29 15.11 18.59
CA VAL A 3 -10.56 13.83 18.68
C VAL A 3 -10.76 12.98 17.42
N PHE A 4 -12.00 12.88 16.92
CA PHE A 4 -12.34 12.13 15.72
C PHE A 4 -11.59 12.67 14.48
N PHE A 5 -11.59 14.00 14.28
CA PHE A 5 -10.80 14.61 13.21
C PHE A 5 -9.29 14.40 13.37
N GLY A 6 -8.79 14.35 14.60
CA GLY A 6 -7.41 13.98 14.89
C GLY A 6 -7.06 12.60 14.37
N TYR A 7 -7.95 11.61 14.50
CA TYR A 7 -7.73 10.26 13.97
C TYR A 7 -7.85 10.20 12.43
N ILE A 8 -8.70 11.02 11.80
CA ILE A 8 -8.71 11.16 10.33
C ILE A 8 -7.37 11.72 9.85
N PHE A 9 -6.88 12.78 10.49
CA PHE A 9 -5.59 13.38 10.15
C PHE A 9 -4.43 12.41 10.39
N LEU A 10 -4.52 11.61 11.45
CA LEU A 10 -3.58 10.52 11.69
C LEU A 10 -3.59 9.55 10.50
N GLY A 11 -4.75 9.05 10.06
CA GLY A 11 -4.86 8.16 8.90
C GLY A 11 -4.24 8.73 7.63
N LEU A 12 -4.48 10.01 7.33
CA LEU A 12 -3.80 10.74 6.24
C LEU A 12 -2.28 10.71 6.39
N SER A 13 -1.77 11.04 7.60
CA SER A 13 -0.34 11.10 7.89
C SER A 13 0.33 9.73 7.80
N LEU A 14 -0.41 8.67 8.12
CA LEU A 14 0.07 7.30 8.10
C LEU A 14 0.23 6.75 6.66
N SER A 15 -0.63 7.19 5.73
CA SER A 15 -0.58 6.81 4.33
C SER A 15 0.41 7.65 3.50
N ALA A 16 0.82 8.83 4.02
CA ALA A 16 1.65 9.79 3.29
C ALA A 16 3.10 9.33 2.98
N PRO A 17 3.78 8.52 3.82
CA PRO A 17 5.14 8.08 3.51
C PRO A 17 5.19 7.32 2.18
N VAL A 18 6.10 7.75 1.30
CA VAL A 18 6.25 7.13 -0.03
C VAL A 18 6.91 5.77 0.14
N GLY A 19 6.14 4.73 -0.18
CA GLY A 19 6.58 3.34 -0.12
C GLY A 19 6.15 2.56 -1.37
N PRO A 20 6.34 1.23 -1.36
CA PRO A 20 5.97 0.39 -2.51
C PRO A 20 4.49 0.48 -2.89
N VAL A 21 3.59 0.66 -1.91
CA VAL A 21 2.15 0.82 -2.13
C VAL A 21 1.88 2.09 -2.95
N ASN A 22 2.38 3.25 -2.50
CA ASN A 22 2.18 4.53 -3.19
C ASN A 22 2.82 4.52 -4.60
N ALA A 23 4.02 3.94 -4.74
CA ALA A 23 4.69 3.82 -6.04
C ALA A 23 3.86 2.98 -7.04
N ALA A 24 3.32 1.84 -6.60
CA ALA A 24 2.48 0.98 -7.43
C ALA A 24 1.13 1.63 -7.74
N GLN A 25 0.53 2.38 -6.80
CA GLN A 25 -0.72 3.10 -7.00
C GLN A 25 -0.57 4.21 -8.05
N ILE A 26 0.54 4.96 -7.99
CA ILE A 26 0.87 5.98 -9.01
C ILE A 26 1.02 5.34 -10.39
N ASP A 27 1.77 4.24 -10.49
CA ASP A 27 1.93 3.51 -11.75
C ASP A 27 0.59 3.04 -12.33
N ARG A 28 -0.30 2.50 -11.50
CA ARG A 28 -1.65 2.12 -11.90
C ARG A 28 -2.48 3.31 -12.37
N GLY A 29 -2.41 4.45 -11.69
CA GLY A 29 -3.12 5.67 -12.06
C GLY A 29 -2.66 6.22 -13.41
N ILE A 30 -1.35 6.21 -13.64
CA ILE A 30 -0.74 6.65 -14.90
C ILE A 30 -1.13 5.71 -16.05
N LYS A 31 -1.05 4.40 -15.87
CA LYS A 31 -1.29 3.40 -16.93
C LYS A 31 -2.77 3.15 -17.20
N SER A 32 -3.55 2.96 -16.15
CA SER A 32 -4.91 2.44 -16.23
C SER A 32 -5.99 3.44 -15.77
N GLY A 33 -5.57 4.58 -15.23
CA GLY A 33 -6.47 5.68 -14.82
C GLY A 33 -6.99 5.55 -13.39
N PHE A 34 -7.88 6.49 -13.04
CA PHE A 34 -8.37 6.71 -11.68
C PHE A 34 -8.93 5.45 -11.00
N TRP A 35 -9.84 4.76 -11.64
CA TRP A 35 -10.53 3.60 -11.02
C TRP A 35 -9.58 2.47 -10.65
N HIS A 36 -8.59 2.20 -11.50
CA HIS A 36 -7.58 1.18 -11.22
C HIS A 36 -6.66 1.56 -10.06
N ALA A 37 -6.26 2.84 -9.97
CA ALA A 37 -5.46 3.33 -8.87
C ALA A 37 -6.24 3.36 -7.56
N TRP A 38 -7.50 3.79 -7.60
CA TRP A 38 -8.32 3.85 -6.39
C TRP A 38 -8.66 2.47 -5.85
N ILE A 39 -9.08 1.55 -6.71
CA ILE A 39 -9.36 0.15 -6.31
C ILE A 39 -8.10 -0.56 -5.84
N PHE A 40 -6.93 -0.21 -6.39
CA PHE A 40 -5.65 -0.65 -5.84
C PHE A 40 -5.46 -0.19 -4.39
N GLY A 41 -5.70 1.10 -4.09
CA GLY A 41 -5.65 1.64 -2.73
C GLY A 41 -6.65 0.95 -1.79
N VAL A 42 -7.89 0.73 -2.24
CA VAL A 42 -8.90 -0.04 -1.48
C VAL A 42 -8.41 -1.47 -1.19
N GLY A 43 -7.70 -2.11 -2.13
CA GLY A 43 -7.07 -3.41 -1.92
C GLY A 43 -5.97 -3.35 -0.85
N ALA A 44 -5.11 -2.35 -0.90
CA ALA A 44 -4.07 -2.14 0.11
C ALA A 44 -4.68 -1.91 1.50
N MET A 45 -5.71 -1.06 1.59
CA MET A 45 -6.44 -0.81 2.83
C MET A 45 -7.13 -2.08 3.38
N ALA A 46 -7.60 -2.98 2.52
CA ALA A 46 -8.16 -4.26 2.97
C ALA A 46 -7.11 -5.12 3.69
N ALA A 47 -5.85 -5.10 3.26
CA ALA A 47 -4.75 -5.75 3.98
C ALA A 47 -4.46 -5.06 5.32
N ASP A 48 -4.54 -3.73 5.37
CA ASP A 48 -4.37 -2.97 6.61
C ASP A 48 -5.48 -3.29 7.63
N ILE A 49 -6.72 -3.49 7.16
CA ILE A 49 -7.83 -3.99 8.01
C ILE A 49 -7.49 -5.37 8.60
N VAL A 50 -6.90 -6.26 7.81
CA VAL A 50 -6.47 -7.58 8.32
C VAL A 50 -5.44 -7.41 9.44
N TYR A 51 -4.43 -6.56 9.27
CA TYR A 51 -3.45 -6.28 10.33
C TYR A 51 -4.09 -5.68 11.58
N MET A 52 -4.98 -4.70 11.41
CA MET A 52 -5.72 -4.11 12.51
C MET A 52 -6.49 -5.15 13.30
N LEU A 53 -7.22 -6.05 12.63
CA LEU A 53 -7.98 -7.12 13.28
C LEU A 53 -7.07 -8.11 14.01
N LEU A 54 -5.94 -8.51 13.40
CA LEU A 54 -4.97 -9.38 14.04
C LEU A 54 -4.40 -8.77 15.33
N ILE A 55 -4.11 -7.47 15.32
CA ILE A 55 -3.65 -6.75 16.51
C ILE A 55 -4.76 -6.64 17.54
N TYR A 56 -5.98 -6.32 17.11
CA TYR A 56 -7.15 -6.23 17.98
C TYR A 56 -7.45 -7.54 18.73
N PHE A 57 -7.34 -8.68 18.05
CA PHE A 57 -7.55 -9.99 18.63
C PHE A 57 -6.33 -10.55 19.40
N GLY A 58 -5.30 -9.76 19.59
CA GLY A 58 -4.13 -10.14 20.38
C GLY A 58 -3.16 -11.09 19.65
N VAL A 59 -3.28 -11.24 18.32
CA VAL A 59 -2.41 -12.10 17.50
C VAL A 59 -1.08 -11.40 17.13
N ALA A 60 -0.81 -10.25 17.75
CA ALA A 60 0.38 -9.43 17.49
C ALA A 60 1.70 -10.21 17.63
N GLN A 61 1.78 -11.13 18.60
CA GLN A 61 2.97 -11.96 18.81
C GLN A 61 3.27 -12.90 17.62
N LEU A 62 2.24 -13.37 16.91
CA LEU A 62 2.42 -14.20 15.72
C LEU A 62 3.07 -13.41 14.58
N LEU A 63 2.69 -12.14 14.41
CA LEU A 63 3.24 -11.26 13.37
C LEU A 63 4.72 -10.90 13.63
N THR A 64 5.17 -10.97 14.87
CA THR A 64 6.57 -10.72 15.27
C THR A 64 7.42 -11.97 15.26
N ALA A 65 6.82 -13.16 15.09
CA ALA A 65 7.56 -14.41 15.05
C ALA A 65 8.61 -14.41 13.92
N PRO A 66 9.85 -14.86 14.17
CA PRO A 66 10.94 -14.82 13.19
C PRO A 66 10.59 -15.46 11.85
N LEU A 67 9.93 -16.62 11.87
CA LEU A 67 9.48 -17.35 10.69
C LEU A 67 8.49 -16.52 9.84
N VAL A 68 7.51 -15.88 10.49
CA VAL A 68 6.52 -15.05 9.80
C VAL A 68 7.17 -13.80 9.20
N LYS A 69 8.05 -13.15 9.95
CA LYS A 69 8.85 -12.02 9.45
C LYS A 69 9.66 -12.39 8.21
N THR A 70 10.40 -13.49 8.27
CA THR A 70 11.21 -13.96 7.15
C THR A 70 10.34 -14.27 5.93
N PHE A 71 9.23 -14.99 6.13
CA PHE A 71 8.27 -15.27 5.07
C PHE A 71 7.75 -13.98 4.41
N LEU A 72 7.38 -12.98 5.20
CA LEU A 72 6.85 -11.72 4.69
C LEU A 72 7.90 -10.93 3.89
N TRP A 73 9.15 -10.90 4.34
CA TRP A 73 10.25 -10.30 3.59
C TRP A 73 10.45 -10.96 2.23
N LEU A 74 10.52 -12.29 2.20
CA LEU A 74 10.71 -13.05 0.96
C LEU A 74 9.49 -12.97 0.04
N PHE A 75 8.27 -13.07 0.59
CA PHE A 75 7.05 -12.94 -0.18
C PHE A 75 6.91 -11.53 -0.76
N GLY A 76 7.19 -10.50 0.04
CA GLY A 76 7.23 -9.12 -0.43
C GLY A 76 8.27 -8.89 -1.53
N PHE A 77 9.45 -9.50 -1.43
CA PHE A 77 10.44 -9.51 -2.51
C PHE A 77 9.85 -10.03 -3.82
N PHE A 78 9.19 -11.18 -3.81
CA PHE A 78 8.58 -11.74 -5.02
C PHE A 78 7.47 -10.86 -5.57
N VAL A 79 6.56 -10.39 -4.73
CA VAL A 79 5.42 -9.54 -5.15
C VAL A 79 5.91 -8.22 -5.76
N LEU A 80 6.83 -7.54 -5.10
CA LEU A 80 7.35 -6.25 -5.56
C LEU A 80 8.19 -6.39 -6.83
N THR A 81 9.02 -7.42 -6.91
CA THR A 81 9.84 -7.70 -8.10
C THR A 81 8.95 -8.05 -9.29
N TYR A 82 7.96 -8.91 -9.10
CA TYR A 82 6.99 -9.24 -10.14
C TYR A 82 6.25 -8.00 -10.63
N THR A 83 5.69 -7.20 -9.73
CA THR A 83 4.95 -5.98 -10.07
C THR A 83 5.84 -4.95 -10.76
N GLY A 84 7.08 -4.78 -10.29
CA GLY A 84 8.07 -3.88 -10.90
C GLY A 84 8.44 -4.30 -12.32
N ILE A 85 8.70 -5.58 -12.54
CA ILE A 85 8.97 -6.13 -13.89
C ILE A 85 7.75 -5.98 -14.79
N GLU A 86 6.55 -6.30 -14.31
CA GLU A 86 5.30 -6.13 -15.06
C GLU A 86 5.10 -4.66 -15.46
N SER A 87 5.38 -3.74 -14.52
CA SER A 87 5.30 -2.30 -14.77
C SER A 87 6.22 -1.88 -15.91
N LEU A 88 7.48 -2.31 -15.90
CA LEU A 88 8.46 -1.97 -16.94
C LEU A 88 8.17 -2.65 -18.27
N ARG A 89 7.69 -3.90 -18.28
CA ARG A 89 7.33 -4.63 -19.52
C ARG A 89 6.18 -3.96 -20.27
N LYS A 90 5.14 -3.52 -19.56
CA LYS A 90 4.00 -2.83 -20.16
C LYS A 90 4.39 -1.52 -20.85
N ILE A 91 5.46 -0.89 -20.43
CA ILE A 91 6.00 0.31 -21.06
C ILE A 91 6.57 -0.01 -22.45
N ASN A 92 7.32 -1.10 -22.58
CA ASN A 92 7.98 -1.47 -23.83
C ASN A 92 7.01 -2.01 -24.90
N LEU A 93 5.81 -2.44 -24.52
CA LEU A 93 4.79 -2.95 -25.45
C LEU A 93 3.83 -1.86 -25.96
N GLN A 94 3.91 -0.65 -25.42
CA GLN A 94 3.07 0.48 -25.85
C GLN A 94 3.77 1.31 -26.93
N GLU A 95 3.91 0.75 -28.14
CA GLU A 95 4.22 1.51 -29.36
C GLU A 95 3.00 2.28 -29.90
N SER A 96 2.04 2.63 -29.12
CA SER A 96 1.00 3.65 -29.43
C SER A 96 0.07 3.83 -28.23
N PRO A 97 -0.29 5.06 -27.92
CA PRO A 97 -1.33 5.32 -26.94
C PRO A 97 -2.72 5.11 -27.56
N LYS A 98 -2.96 3.97 -28.16
CA LYS A 98 -4.31 3.53 -28.39
C LYS A 98 -4.91 3.28 -26.99
N LYS A 99 -6.06 3.89 -26.75
CA LYS A 99 -7.02 3.68 -25.68
C LYS A 99 -7.36 2.18 -25.46
N ASP A 100 -6.38 1.37 -25.31
CA ASP A 100 -6.53 0.10 -24.67
C ASP A 100 -6.68 0.43 -23.19
N GLY A 101 -7.93 0.60 -22.77
CA GLY A 101 -8.34 0.21 -21.45
C GLY A 101 -7.83 -1.21 -21.30
N GLY A 102 -6.52 -1.31 -21.04
CA GLY A 102 -5.78 -2.55 -21.10
C GLY A 102 -6.52 -3.56 -20.24
N ASN A 103 -6.57 -4.77 -20.71
CA ASN A 103 -7.20 -5.99 -20.21
C ASN A 103 -6.85 -6.34 -18.74
N THR A 104 -6.41 -5.36 -17.95
CA THR A 104 -6.17 -5.48 -16.52
C THR A 104 -7.51 -5.31 -15.85
N SER A 105 -8.08 -6.39 -15.36
CA SER A 105 -9.35 -6.30 -14.64
C SER A 105 -9.19 -5.45 -13.38
N ILE A 106 -10.25 -4.76 -12.98
CA ILE A 106 -10.32 -4.01 -11.72
C ILE A 106 -9.96 -4.93 -10.53
N GLY A 107 -10.41 -6.19 -10.58
CA GLY A 107 -10.06 -7.21 -9.59
C GLY A 107 -8.56 -7.47 -9.49
N HIS A 108 -7.83 -7.44 -10.59
CA HIS A 108 -6.36 -7.56 -10.57
C HIS A 108 -5.71 -6.35 -9.87
N SER A 109 -6.23 -5.14 -10.06
CA SER A 109 -5.73 -3.96 -9.35
C SER A 109 -5.96 -4.07 -7.84
N PHE A 110 -7.14 -4.54 -7.40
CA PHE A 110 -7.43 -4.81 -6.00
C PHE A 110 -6.46 -5.84 -5.41
N MET A 111 -6.32 -7.00 -6.05
CA MET A 111 -5.45 -8.07 -5.56
C MET A 111 -3.98 -7.63 -5.51
N THR A 112 -3.53 -6.86 -6.49
CA THR A 112 -2.15 -6.32 -6.48
C THR A 112 -1.94 -5.40 -5.29
N GLY A 113 -2.86 -4.47 -5.02
CA GLY A 113 -2.80 -3.58 -3.85
C GLY A 113 -2.83 -4.37 -2.54
N PHE A 114 -3.74 -5.33 -2.43
CA PHE A 114 -3.87 -6.20 -1.28
C PHE A 114 -2.57 -6.96 -0.97
N PHE A 115 -2.00 -7.65 -1.97
CA PHE A 115 -0.79 -8.44 -1.75
C PHE A 115 0.46 -7.59 -1.52
N ILE A 116 0.60 -6.44 -2.18
CA ILE A 116 1.72 -5.53 -1.92
C ILE A 116 1.66 -5.01 -0.48
N SER A 117 0.49 -4.60 0.02
CA SER A 117 0.35 -4.16 1.41
C SER A 117 0.50 -5.31 2.39
N LEU A 118 -0.16 -6.46 2.13
CA LEU A 118 -0.11 -7.63 3.00
C LEU A 118 1.30 -8.23 3.14
N SER A 119 2.11 -8.17 2.09
CA SER A 119 3.49 -8.67 2.11
C SER A 119 4.52 -7.64 2.56
N ASN A 120 4.08 -6.43 2.91
CA ASN A 120 4.97 -5.36 3.33
C ASN A 120 5.27 -5.43 4.84
N PRO A 121 6.46 -5.91 5.24
CA PRO A 121 6.77 -6.03 6.67
C PRO A 121 6.88 -4.67 7.37
N LEU A 122 7.11 -3.59 6.63
CA LEU A 122 7.08 -2.23 7.18
C LEU A 122 5.66 -1.85 7.62
N SER A 123 4.63 -2.27 6.88
CA SER A 123 3.22 -2.08 7.28
C SER A 123 2.92 -2.77 8.60
N ILE A 124 3.45 -3.99 8.81
CA ILE A 124 3.29 -4.71 10.06
C ILE A 124 3.91 -3.96 11.23
N LEU A 125 5.18 -3.56 11.10
CA LEU A 125 5.89 -2.82 12.15
C LEU A 125 5.17 -1.52 12.50
N PHE A 126 4.64 -0.88 11.48
CA PHE A 126 3.88 0.34 11.59
C PHE A 126 2.56 0.12 12.35
N TRP A 127 1.76 -0.86 11.92
CA TRP A 127 0.50 -1.21 12.57
C TRP A 127 0.71 -1.67 14.01
N LEU A 128 1.72 -2.50 14.28
CA LEU A 128 2.07 -2.93 15.63
C LEU A 128 2.52 -1.77 16.51
N GLY A 129 3.42 -0.91 16.02
CA GLY A 129 3.97 0.19 16.80
C GLY A 129 2.95 1.29 17.08
N ILE A 130 2.32 1.82 16.04
CA ILE A 130 1.44 2.98 16.16
C ILE A 130 0.03 2.56 16.58
N TYR A 131 -0.57 1.62 15.84
CA TYR A 131 -1.94 1.19 16.15
C TYR A 131 -2.02 0.45 17.49
N GLY A 132 -1.04 -0.40 17.81
CA GLY A 132 -0.95 -1.05 19.13
C GLY A 132 -0.89 -0.04 20.28
N SER A 133 -0.12 1.04 20.14
CA SER A 133 -0.04 2.12 21.14
C SER A 133 -1.35 2.89 21.24
N ILE A 134 -1.97 3.21 20.11
CA ILE A 134 -3.26 3.90 20.05
C ILE A 134 -4.36 3.03 20.67
N LEU A 135 -4.36 1.73 20.34
CA LEU A 135 -5.29 0.74 20.89
C LEU A 135 -5.25 0.74 22.41
N ALA A 136 -4.05 0.57 22.99
CA ALA A 136 -3.87 0.53 24.43
C ALA A 136 -4.38 1.82 25.09
N ASN A 137 -3.94 2.98 24.63
CA ASN A 137 -4.35 4.28 25.16
C ASN A 137 -5.85 4.57 24.99
N THR A 138 -6.43 4.16 23.86
CA THR A 138 -7.84 4.45 23.55
C THR A 138 -8.77 3.56 24.36
N ILE A 139 -8.45 2.27 24.53
CA ILE A 139 -9.24 1.37 25.35
C ILE A 139 -9.22 1.83 26.82
N GLU A 140 -8.05 2.23 27.33
CA GLU A 140 -7.90 2.71 28.70
C GLU A 140 -8.73 3.98 28.97
N LYS A 141 -8.74 4.93 28.01
CA LYS A 141 -9.44 6.22 28.21
C LYS A 141 -10.92 6.21 27.87
N TYR A 142 -11.32 5.45 26.86
CA TYR A 142 -12.64 5.61 26.23
C TYR A 142 -13.44 4.31 26.10
N GLY A 143 -12.82 3.15 26.33
CA GLY A 143 -13.47 1.84 26.18
C GLY A 143 -13.47 1.31 24.73
N ALA A 144 -13.84 0.03 24.58
CA ALA A 144 -13.74 -0.72 23.33
C ALA A 144 -14.65 -0.21 22.20
N SER A 145 -15.83 0.31 22.51
CA SER A 145 -16.76 0.82 21.48
C SER A 145 -16.25 2.09 20.79
N GLN A 146 -15.65 2.98 21.55
CA GLN A 146 -15.07 4.22 21.00
C GLN A 146 -13.79 3.94 20.21
N MET A 147 -13.05 2.90 20.57
CA MET A 147 -11.90 2.45 19.84
C MET A 147 -12.26 2.06 18.39
N LEU A 148 -13.34 1.30 18.17
CA LEU A 148 -13.80 0.97 16.81
C LEU A 148 -14.14 2.23 16.01
N MET A 149 -14.81 3.19 16.62
CA MET A 149 -15.14 4.46 15.98
C MET A 149 -13.88 5.24 15.58
N TYR A 150 -12.85 5.29 16.41
CA TYR A 150 -11.60 5.96 16.08
C TYR A 150 -10.77 5.20 15.04
N SER A 151 -10.80 3.87 15.06
CA SER A 151 -10.21 3.06 14.01
C SER A 151 -10.87 3.33 12.65
N MET A 152 -12.20 3.44 12.60
CA MET A 152 -12.90 3.86 11.37
C MET A 152 -12.47 5.25 10.91
N ALA A 153 -12.23 6.20 11.83
CA ALA A 153 -11.71 7.52 11.48
C ALA A 153 -10.33 7.46 10.82
N ILE A 154 -9.44 6.57 11.28
CA ILE A 154 -8.15 6.32 10.64
C ILE A 154 -8.37 5.85 9.20
N PHE A 155 -9.25 4.86 8.98
CA PHE A 155 -9.53 4.36 7.62
C PHE A 155 -10.15 5.40 6.70
N ILE A 156 -10.98 6.30 7.23
CA ILE A 156 -11.48 7.45 6.44
C ILE A 156 -10.31 8.32 5.97
N GLY A 157 -9.34 8.59 6.85
CA GLY A 157 -8.13 9.33 6.49
C GLY A 157 -7.31 8.63 5.40
N MET A 158 -7.12 7.33 5.52
CA MET A 158 -6.41 6.50 4.53
C MET A 158 -7.15 6.50 3.18
N LEU A 159 -8.48 6.32 3.18
CA LEU A 159 -9.30 6.40 1.97
C LEU A 159 -9.20 7.75 1.28
N LEU A 160 -9.19 8.84 2.03
CA LEU A 160 -9.02 10.18 1.50
C LEU A 160 -7.66 10.35 0.83
N TRP A 161 -6.59 9.80 1.46
CA TRP A 161 -5.26 9.79 0.86
C TRP A 161 -5.24 9.02 -0.45
N ASP A 162 -5.74 7.79 -0.46
CA ASP A 162 -5.78 6.92 -1.65
C ASP A 162 -6.60 7.55 -2.78
N PHE A 163 -7.71 8.21 -2.43
CA PHE A 163 -8.51 8.96 -3.39
C PHE A 163 -7.72 10.12 -4.00
N CYS A 164 -7.04 10.91 -3.18
CA CYS A 164 -6.19 12.01 -3.64
C CYS A 164 -5.06 11.51 -4.53
N MET A 165 -4.39 10.42 -4.15
CA MET A 165 -3.30 9.82 -4.93
C MET A 165 -3.80 9.29 -6.26
N ALA A 166 -4.95 8.59 -6.29
CA ALA A 166 -5.57 8.12 -7.52
C ALA A 166 -5.97 9.28 -8.45
N MET A 167 -6.52 10.36 -7.88
CA MET A 167 -6.89 11.56 -8.62
C MET A 167 -5.66 12.26 -9.19
N LEU A 168 -4.62 12.45 -8.39
CA LEU A 168 -3.36 13.06 -8.84
C LEU A 168 -2.71 12.24 -9.95
N ALA A 169 -2.52 10.94 -9.75
CA ALA A 169 -1.88 10.06 -10.74
C ALA A 169 -2.65 10.01 -12.06
N SER A 170 -4.00 9.96 -12.01
CA SER A 170 -4.84 9.97 -13.22
C SER A 170 -4.88 11.33 -13.91
N THR A 171 -4.78 12.42 -13.14
CA THR A 171 -4.74 13.79 -13.68
C THR A 171 -3.40 14.06 -14.35
N PHE A 172 -2.30 13.64 -13.75
CA PHE A 172 -0.97 13.71 -14.37
C PHE A 172 -0.93 13.03 -15.74
N ARG A 173 -1.60 11.88 -15.90
CA ARG A 173 -1.77 11.22 -17.20
C ARG A 173 -2.37 12.14 -18.27
N ARG A 174 -3.18 13.10 -17.89
CA ARG A 174 -3.93 13.99 -18.82
C ARG A 174 -3.10 15.17 -19.29
N TYR A 175 -2.20 15.68 -18.44
CA TYR A 175 -1.42 16.89 -18.68
C TYR A 175 0.02 16.64 -19.10
N LEU A 176 0.54 15.44 -18.84
CA LEU A 176 1.90 15.07 -19.18
C LEU A 176 1.96 14.48 -20.59
N ASN A 177 3.03 14.79 -21.30
CA ASN A 177 3.32 14.19 -22.61
C ASN A 177 3.75 12.70 -22.42
N GLU A 178 3.72 11.94 -23.52
CA GLU A 178 4.05 10.50 -23.49
C GLU A 178 5.42 10.20 -22.89
N ARG A 179 6.44 11.04 -23.16
CA ARG A 179 7.79 10.86 -22.61
C ARG A 179 7.82 11.01 -21.10
N MET A 180 7.08 11.98 -20.56
CA MET A 180 7.00 12.21 -19.11
C MET A 180 6.23 11.09 -18.41
N LEU A 181 5.11 10.65 -19.00
CA LEU A 181 4.35 9.50 -18.50
C LEU A 181 5.19 8.23 -18.48
N HIS A 182 5.94 8.00 -19.57
CA HIS A 182 6.89 6.90 -19.66
C HIS A 182 7.96 7.00 -18.54
N GLY A 183 8.57 8.17 -18.38
CA GLY A 183 9.56 8.42 -17.33
C GLY A 183 9.02 8.15 -15.92
N LEU A 184 7.81 8.61 -15.59
CA LEU A 184 7.18 8.38 -14.30
C LEU A 184 6.89 6.89 -14.06
N SER A 185 6.40 6.18 -15.08
CA SER A 185 6.16 4.73 -14.97
C SER A 185 7.47 3.95 -14.82
N VAL A 186 8.55 4.37 -15.49
CA VAL A 186 9.89 3.78 -15.29
C VAL A 186 10.35 4.01 -13.86
N LEU A 187 10.24 5.23 -13.34
CA LEU A 187 10.62 5.56 -11.97
C LEU A 187 9.84 4.73 -10.95
N ALA A 188 8.51 4.60 -11.13
CA ALA A 188 7.67 3.76 -10.26
C ALA A 188 8.11 2.29 -10.32
N GLY A 189 8.32 1.74 -11.52
CA GLY A 189 8.77 0.35 -11.70
C GLY A 189 10.16 0.11 -11.08
N LEU A 190 11.11 1.02 -11.28
CA LEU A 190 12.43 0.95 -10.65
C LEU A 190 12.36 1.08 -9.13
N SER A 191 11.47 1.94 -8.61
CA SER A 191 11.23 2.04 -7.16
C SER A 191 10.72 0.71 -6.59
N LEU A 192 9.77 0.05 -7.26
CA LEU A 192 9.28 -1.26 -6.85
C LEU A 192 10.37 -2.32 -6.85
N LEU A 193 11.25 -2.34 -7.87
CA LEU A 193 12.40 -3.25 -7.92
C LEU A 193 13.41 -2.93 -6.81
N GLY A 194 13.65 -1.64 -6.52
CA GLY A 194 14.51 -1.21 -5.41
C GLY A 194 13.99 -1.67 -4.06
N PHE A 195 12.70 -1.48 -3.79
CA PHE A 195 12.05 -2.02 -2.58
C PHE A 195 12.07 -3.55 -2.56
N GLY A 196 11.84 -4.21 -3.70
CA GLY A 196 11.97 -5.65 -3.82
C GLY A 196 13.37 -6.13 -3.44
N ALA A 197 14.42 -5.54 -4.00
CA ALA A 197 15.80 -5.88 -3.67
C ALA A 197 16.11 -5.67 -2.18
N TYR A 198 15.62 -4.58 -1.59
CA TYR A 198 15.74 -4.33 -0.14
C TYR A 198 15.03 -5.43 0.67
N PHE A 199 13.82 -5.82 0.27
CA PHE A 199 13.08 -6.88 0.97
C PHE A 199 13.78 -8.24 0.83
N GLY A 200 14.33 -8.55 -0.35
CA GLY A 200 15.13 -9.75 -0.57
C GLY A 200 16.37 -9.80 0.32
N TYR A 201 17.09 -8.69 0.41
CA TYR A 201 18.24 -8.56 1.32
C TYR A 201 17.84 -8.81 2.79
N GLN A 202 16.77 -8.17 3.26
CA GLN A 202 16.27 -8.35 4.63
C GLN A 202 15.81 -9.79 4.89
N GLY A 203 15.17 -10.42 3.89
CA GLY A 203 14.76 -11.81 3.98
C GLY A 203 15.93 -12.78 4.11
N ILE A 204 17.01 -12.56 3.33
CA ILE A 204 18.23 -13.35 3.42
C ILE A 204 18.90 -13.15 4.78
N MET A 205 19.02 -11.91 5.24
CA MET A 205 19.62 -11.62 6.56
C MET A 205 18.82 -12.26 7.70
N ALA A 206 17.49 -12.30 7.59
CA ALA A 206 16.62 -12.95 8.57
C ALA A 206 16.72 -14.50 8.54
N LEU A 207 17.23 -15.09 7.45
CA LEU A 207 17.49 -16.53 7.36
C LEU A 207 18.86 -16.96 7.95
N ILE A 208 19.82 -16.04 7.88
CA ILE A 208 21.21 -16.35 8.26
C ILE A 208 21.49 -15.96 9.73
N GLY A 209 20.78 -14.98 10.26
CA GLY A 209 20.96 -14.46 11.64
C GLY A 209 19.94 -14.94 12.58
#